data_274834e9b959b29c15085ef67da0062d
#
_entry.id   274834e9b959b29c15085ef67da0062d
#
_cell.length_a   1.000
_cell.length_b   1.000
_cell.length_c   1.000
_cell.angle_alpha   90.00
_cell.angle_beta   90.00
_cell.angle_gamma   90.00
#
_symmetry.space_group_name_H-M   'P 1'
#
loop_
_entity.id
_entity.type
_entity.pdbx_description
1 polymer ?
#
loop_
_entity_poly.entity_id
_entity_poly.type
_entity_poly.pdbx_seq_one_letter_code
_entity_poly.pdbx_strand_id
1 'polypeptide(L)'
;NRAECEIVVGVAAVVEVKSAEHVFGDAVFVPRGSNLRETLVKGGPAHEVMVWLNNAKTKTIANPTKYPPAWPRPGAVKVLENDRVIAWNYSWIQGRPAPTHFHVHQQVVAYRTDGAIKTIAPDGKATTDEHKAGEIRFTEPNRLHSEQWDSGRMSAVVLELK
;
A
#
# COMPACT_ATOMS: atom_id res chain seq x y z
N ASN A 1 -5.82 -10.77 23.20
CA ASN A 1 -4.61 -11.18 22.51
C ASN A 1 -4.35 -10.20 21.40
N ARG A 2 -3.41 -9.31 21.64
CA ARG A 2 -3.02 -8.23 20.72
C ARG A 2 -2.10 -8.74 19.61
N ALA A 3 -2.10 -8.04 18.53
CA ALA A 3 -1.39 -8.24 17.28
C ALA A 3 0.05 -8.81 17.43
N GLU A 4 0.44 -9.64 16.48
CA GLU A 4 1.71 -10.37 16.53
C GLU A 4 2.80 -9.74 15.67
N CYS A 5 2.48 -8.75 14.86
CA CYS A 5 3.41 -8.06 13.96
C CYS A 5 2.96 -6.63 13.72
N GLU A 6 3.92 -5.77 13.47
CA GLU A 6 3.73 -4.37 13.11
C GLU A 6 4.37 -4.12 11.75
N ILE A 7 3.70 -3.35 10.91
CA ILE A 7 4.27 -2.83 9.67
C ILE A 7 4.27 -1.32 9.78
N VAL A 8 5.44 -0.73 9.65
CA VAL A 8 5.62 0.71 9.64
C VAL A 8 5.78 1.16 8.20
N VAL A 9 4.95 2.09 7.77
CA VAL A 9 5.02 2.71 6.45
C VAL A 9 5.48 4.15 6.61
N GLY A 10 6.70 4.44 6.19
CA GLY A 10 7.27 5.78 6.25
C GLY A 10 6.63 6.73 5.23
N VAL A 11 6.12 7.88 5.66
CA VAL A 11 5.39 8.82 4.79
C VAL A 11 6.15 10.12 4.51
N ALA A 12 7.15 10.54 5.28
CA ALA A 12 7.85 11.81 5.01
C ALA A 12 9.19 12.05 5.72
N ALA A 13 9.88 11.05 6.25
CA ALA A 13 11.19 11.28 6.88
C ALA A 13 12.10 10.05 6.73
N VAL A 14 13.38 10.25 6.96
CA VAL A 14 14.31 9.13 7.09
C VAL A 14 14.29 8.69 8.54
N VAL A 15 13.84 7.46 8.77
CA VAL A 15 13.73 6.85 10.10
C VAL A 15 14.66 5.66 10.18
N GLU A 16 15.44 5.56 11.24
CA GLU A 16 16.27 4.40 11.50
C GLU A 16 15.46 3.33 12.25
N VAL A 17 15.30 2.17 11.64
CA VAL A 17 14.67 1.01 12.26
C VAL A 17 15.72 -0.08 12.44
N LYS A 18 15.99 -0.45 13.67
CA LYS A 18 17.01 -1.43 14.13
C LYS A 18 18.47 -1.08 13.83
N SER A 19 18.91 -0.70 12.78
CA SER A 19 20.24 -0.29 12.33
C SER A 19 20.25 0.04 10.83
N ALA A 20 19.10 0.17 10.25
CA ALA A 20 18.95 0.57 8.86
C ALA A 20 18.27 1.93 8.76
N GLU A 21 18.74 2.74 7.84
CA GLU A 21 18.13 4.01 7.49
C GLU A 21 16.98 3.75 6.51
N HIS A 22 15.78 4.26 6.81
CA HIS A 22 14.61 4.12 5.98
C HIS A 22 14.18 5.47 5.42
N VAL A 23 13.67 5.43 4.21
CA VAL A 23 13.28 6.62 3.46
C VAL A 23 11.79 6.60 3.11
N PHE A 24 11.31 7.71 2.62
CA PHE A 24 9.93 7.90 2.18
C PHE A 24 9.46 6.78 1.23
N GLY A 25 8.45 6.05 1.66
CA GLY A 25 7.84 4.95 0.89
C GLY A 25 8.41 3.57 1.19
N ASP A 26 9.32 3.45 2.15
CA ASP A 26 9.75 2.15 2.64
C ASP A 26 8.67 1.51 3.51
N ALA A 27 8.74 0.19 3.62
CA ALA A 27 7.94 -0.61 4.55
C ALA A 27 8.86 -1.54 5.32
N VAL A 28 8.65 -1.62 6.63
CA VAL A 28 9.43 -2.47 7.53
C VAL A 28 8.50 -3.45 8.22
N PHE A 29 8.90 -4.69 8.30
CA PHE A 29 8.20 -5.71 9.07
C PHE A 29 8.91 -5.91 10.41
N VAL A 30 8.18 -5.64 11.49
CA VAL A 30 8.68 -5.81 12.84
C VAL A 30 8.07 -7.10 13.43
N PRO A 31 8.87 -8.15 13.67
CA PRO A 31 8.36 -9.38 14.28
C PRO A 31 7.85 -9.13 15.70
N ARG A 32 6.87 -9.94 16.09
CA ARG A 32 6.33 -9.93 17.47
C ARG A 32 7.46 -10.07 18.50
N GLY A 33 7.37 -9.29 19.57
CA GLY A 33 8.35 -9.31 20.66
C GLY A 33 9.66 -8.57 20.36
N SER A 34 9.77 -7.98 19.17
CA SER A 34 10.89 -7.08 18.87
C SER A 34 10.70 -5.73 19.57
N ASN A 35 11.81 -5.16 20.02
CA ASN A 35 11.84 -3.76 20.44
C ASN A 35 12.13 -2.89 19.22
N LEU A 36 11.15 -2.07 18.86
CA LEU A 36 11.32 -1.03 17.85
C LEU A 36 11.82 0.24 18.54
N ARG A 37 12.92 0.78 18.08
CA ARG A 37 13.40 2.11 18.45
C ARG A 37 13.65 2.91 17.19
N GLU A 38 13.01 4.03 17.09
CA GLU A 38 13.10 4.93 15.95
C GLU A 38 13.79 6.22 16.34
N THR A 39 14.58 6.74 15.44
CA THR A 39 15.29 8.01 15.61
C THR A 39 15.24 8.77 14.31
N LEU A 40 14.72 10.00 14.35
CA LEU A 40 14.74 10.87 13.19
C LEU A 40 16.17 11.36 12.95
N VAL A 41 16.77 10.91 11.85
CA VAL A 41 18.18 11.24 11.52
C VAL A 41 18.29 12.48 10.63
N LYS A 42 17.27 12.78 9.82
CA LYS A 42 17.30 13.91 8.88
C LYS A 42 15.90 14.31 8.45
N GLY A 43 15.68 15.59 8.27
CA GLY A 43 14.43 16.14 7.71
C GLY A 43 13.50 16.75 8.77
N GLY A 44 12.24 16.96 8.38
CA GLY A 44 11.16 17.43 9.23
C GLY A 44 10.51 16.31 10.04
N PRO A 45 9.33 16.56 10.62
CA PRO A 45 8.63 15.52 11.40
C PRO A 45 8.35 14.28 10.53
N ALA A 46 8.61 13.09 11.12
CA ALA A 46 8.29 11.82 10.53
C ALA A 46 6.78 11.57 10.63
N HIS A 47 6.18 11.05 9.56
CA HIS A 47 4.82 10.53 9.56
C HIS A 47 4.90 9.05 9.23
N GLU A 48 4.34 8.24 10.09
CA GLU A 48 4.36 6.78 10.00
C GLU A 48 2.95 6.21 10.06
N VAL A 49 2.76 5.09 9.38
CA VAL A 49 1.54 4.31 9.45
C VAL A 49 1.91 2.95 10.01
N MET A 50 1.40 2.64 11.18
CA MET A 50 1.56 1.34 11.83
C MET A 50 0.38 0.44 11.52
N VAL A 51 0.64 -0.76 11.03
CA VAL A 51 -0.37 -1.77 10.74
C VAL A 51 -0.11 -3.00 11.61
N TRP A 52 -0.98 -3.25 12.58
CA TRP A 52 -0.90 -4.44 13.43
C TRP A 52 -1.57 -5.63 12.76
N LEU A 53 -0.79 -6.67 12.49
CA LEU A 53 -1.30 -7.93 11.97
C LEU A 53 -1.66 -8.86 13.13
N ASN A 54 -2.93 -9.23 13.23
CA ASN A 54 -3.39 -10.26 14.17
C ASN A 54 -3.12 -11.67 13.60
N ASN A 55 -3.40 -12.73 14.38
CA ASN A 55 -3.22 -14.13 13.94
C ASN A 55 -4.27 -14.63 12.97
N ALA A 56 -5.28 -13.83 12.64
CA ALA A 56 -6.29 -14.24 11.67
C ALA A 56 -5.63 -14.42 10.29
N LYS A 57 -5.98 -15.49 9.61
CA LYS A 57 -5.63 -15.67 8.21
C LYS A 57 -6.40 -14.66 7.38
N THR A 58 -5.70 -14.01 6.49
CA THR A 58 -6.33 -13.11 5.54
C THR A 58 -7.03 -13.89 4.44
N LYS A 59 -8.02 -13.26 3.83
CA LYS A 59 -8.77 -13.85 2.74
C LYS A 59 -8.02 -13.63 1.43
N THR A 60 -7.34 -14.66 0.96
CA THR A 60 -6.85 -14.71 -0.43
C THR A 60 -7.85 -15.47 -1.26
N ILE A 61 -8.19 -14.96 -2.43
CA ILE A 61 -9.11 -15.61 -3.34
C ILE A 61 -8.44 -15.93 -4.68
N ALA A 62 -8.88 -17.00 -5.32
CA ALA A 62 -8.46 -17.28 -6.69
C ALA A 62 -8.98 -16.20 -7.64
N ASN A 63 -8.21 -15.85 -8.65
CA ASN A 63 -8.68 -14.95 -9.71
C ASN A 63 -9.57 -15.73 -10.69
N PRO A 64 -10.89 -15.50 -10.70
CA PRO A 64 -11.81 -16.19 -11.60
C PRO A 64 -11.91 -15.51 -12.97
N THR A 65 -11.15 -14.45 -13.22
CA THR A 65 -11.24 -13.61 -14.41
C THR A 65 -10.10 -13.89 -15.39
N LYS A 66 -10.23 -13.42 -16.61
CA LYS A 66 -9.16 -13.42 -17.62
C LYS A 66 -8.15 -12.28 -17.44
N TYR A 67 -8.42 -11.36 -16.52
CA TYR A 67 -7.57 -10.19 -16.28
C TYR A 67 -6.42 -10.52 -15.35
N PRO A 68 -5.29 -9.82 -15.47
CA PRO A 68 -4.13 -10.07 -14.61
C PRO A 68 -4.44 -9.72 -13.14
N PRO A 69 -3.65 -10.25 -12.19
CA PRO A 69 -3.69 -9.77 -10.82
C PRO A 69 -3.28 -8.28 -10.77
N ALA A 70 -3.69 -7.59 -9.70
CA ALA A 70 -3.42 -6.15 -9.52
C ALA A 70 -1.92 -5.83 -9.47
N TRP A 71 -1.10 -6.77 -9.05
CA TRP A 71 0.34 -6.61 -8.88
C TRP A 71 1.13 -7.78 -9.49
N PRO A 72 2.37 -7.53 -9.98
CA PRO A 72 3.00 -6.22 -10.16
C PRO A 72 2.39 -5.43 -11.32
N ARG A 73 2.55 -4.10 -11.29
CA ARG A 73 2.12 -3.20 -12.38
C ARG A 73 3.08 -2.02 -12.56
N PRO A 74 3.07 -1.31 -13.73
CA PRO A 74 3.91 -0.14 -13.93
C PRO A 74 3.74 0.92 -12.84
N GLY A 75 4.83 1.48 -12.35
CA GLY A 75 4.85 2.44 -11.24
C GLY A 75 4.93 1.79 -9.86
N ALA A 76 4.88 0.46 -9.76
CA ALA A 76 5.02 -0.27 -8.51
C ALA A 76 6.41 -0.87 -8.35
N VAL A 77 6.99 -0.67 -7.16
CA VAL A 77 8.23 -1.32 -6.71
C VAL A 77 7.91 -2.13 -5.47
N LYS A 78 8.25 -3.42 -5.49
CA LYS A 78 8.10 -4.27 -4.32
C LYS A 78 9.20 -3.93 -3.31
N VAL A 79 8.81 -3.47 -2.13
CA VAL A 79 9.74 -3.03 -1.07
C VAL A 79 9.84 -4.01 0.08
N LEU A 80 8.83 -4.87 0.25
CA LEU A 80 8.83 -5.92 1.27
C LEU A 80 8.04 -7.13 0.77
N GLU A 81 8.49 -8.33 1.09
CA GLU A 81 7.70 -9.55 0.97
C GLU A 81 8.10 -10.56 2.04
N ASN A 82 7.12 -11.15 2.69
CA ASN A 82 7.27 -12.30 3.57
C ASN A 82 6.02 -13.21 3.48
N ASP A 83 5.86 -14.14 4.40
CA ASP A 83 4.72 -15.06 4.46
C ASP A 83 3.39 -14.40 4.89
N ARG A 84 3.42 -13.16 5.38
CA ARG A 84 2.26 -12.42 5.87
C ARG A 84 1.80 -11.30 4.95
N VAL A 85 2.75 -10.64 4.27
CA VAL A 85 2.47 -9.43 3.48
C VAL A 85 3.37 -9.32 2.27
N ILE A 86 2.87 -8.57 1.27
CA ILE A 86 3.68 -7.95 0.22
C ILE A 86 3.44 -6.45 0.29
N ALA A 87 4.51 -5.65 0.34
CA ALA A 87 4.41 -4.20 0.29
C ALA A 87 4.92 -3.65 -1.04
N TRP A 88 4.14 -2.78 -1.63
CA TRP A 88 4.41 -2.09 -2.88
C TRP A 88 4.51 -0.59 -2.65
N ASN A 89 5.63 0.02 -3.00
CA ASN A 89 5.72 1.46 -3.19
C ASN A 89 5.19 1.77 -4.58
N TYR A 90 4.06 2.48 -4.68
CA TYR A 90 3.35 2.69 -5.92
C TYR A 90 3.12 4.16 -6.21
N SER A 91 3.31 4.53 -7.47
CA SER A 91 2.95 5.84 -7.99
C SER A 91 2.10 5.70 -9.25
N TRP A 92 0.93 6.35 -9.26
CA TRP A 92 0.12 6.44 -10.47
C TRP A 92 0.81 7.38 -11.47
N ILE A 93 0.92 6.93 -12.71
CA ILE A 93 1.66 7.65 -13.74
C ILE A 93 0.67 8.43 -14.60
N GLN A 94 0.86 9.75 -14.69
CA GLN A 94 0.06 10.61 -15.55
C GLN A 94 0.09 10.10 -17.00
N GLY A 95 -1.09 10.03 -17.63
CA GLY A 95 -1.23 9.57 -19.01
C GLY A 95 -1.00 8.07 -19.22
N ARG A 96 -0.76 7.29 -18.17
CA ARG A 96 -0.56 5.84 -18.23
C ARG A 96 -1.51 5.11 -17.28
N PRO A 97 -2.74 4.84 -17.69
CA PRO A 97 -3.71 4.13 -16.86
C PRO A 97 -3.21 2.75 -16.46
N ALA A 98 -3.54 2.31 -15.23
CA ALA A 98 -3.44 0.92 -14.86
C ALA A 98 -4.55 0.15 -15.59
N PRO A 99 -4.23 -0.87 -16.40
CA PRO A 99 -5.24 -1.64 -17.13
C PRO A 99 -6.17 -2.38 -16.16
N THR A 100 -7.27 -2.88 -16.67
CA THR A 100 -8.20 -3.70 -15.88
C THR A 100 -7.45 -4.87 -15.22
N HIS A 101 -7.59 -4.98 -13.90
CA HIS A 101 -6.90 -5.96 -13.08
C HIS A 101 -7.80 -6.46 -11.94
N PHE A 102 -7.42 -7.59 -11.35
CA PHE A 102 -8.19 -8.24 -10.31
C PHE A 102 -7.42 -8.29 -8.98
N HIS A 103 -8.06 -7.89 -7.88
CA HIS A 103 -7.48 -7.94 -6.54
C HIS A 103 -7.76 -9.28 -5.84
N VAL A 104 -6.71 -10.06 -5.62
CA VAL A 104 -6.78 -11.39 -4.98
C VAL A 104 -6.60 -11.33 -3.46
N HIS A 105 -6.02 -10.26 -2.94
CA HIS A 105 -5.74 -10.05 -1.51
C HIS A 105 -6.53 -8.89 -0.94
N GLN A 106 -6.78 -8.94 0.37
CA GLN A 106 -7.12 -7.74 1.14
C GLN A 106 -5.93 -6.78 1.11
N GLN A 107 -6.21 -5.48 1.12
CA GLN A 107 -5.15 -4.47 1.06
C GLN A 107 -5.36 -3.37 2.09
N VAL A 108 -4.24 -2.87 2.61
CA VAL A 108 -4.16 -1.59 3.29
C VAL A 108 -3.41 -0.63 2.36
N VAL A 109 -4.03 0.49 2.05
CA VAL A 109 -3.45 1.53 1.19
C VAL A 109 -3.17 2.76 2.03
N ALA A 110 -1.91 3.14 2.17
CA ALA A 110 -1.48 4.36 2.85
C ALA A 110 -1.07 5.39 1.80
N TYR A 111 -1.90 6.41 1.59
CA TYR A 111 -1.65 7.47 0.63
C TYR A 111 -0.58 8.43 1.14
N ARG A 112 0.41 8.73 0.31
CA ARG A 112 1.55 9.58 0.66
C ARG A 112 1.44 11.00 0.15
N THR A 113 0.57 11.22 -0.81
CA THR A 113 0.41 12.52 -1.49
C THR A 113 -1.05 12.80 -1.77
N ASP A 114 -1.40 14.08 -1.86
CA ASP A 114 -2.73 14.53 -2.27
C ASP A 114 -2.95 14.32 -3.77
N GLY A 115 -4.18 13.99 -4.15
CA GLY A 115 -4.61 13.89 -5.53
C GLY A 115 -5.90 13.11 -5.69
N ALA A 116 -6.24 12.78 -6.92
CA ALA A 116 -7.44 12.02 -7.25
C ALA A 116 -7.15 10.86 -8.22
N ILE A 117 -7.88 9.78 -8.03
CA ILE A 117 -7.85 8.58 -8.86
C ILE A 117 -9.24 8.34 -9.43
N LYS A 118 -9.31 8.17 -10.72
CA LYS A 118 -10.51 7.70 -11.41
C LYS A 118 -10.47 6.18 -11.51
N THR A 119 -11.43 5.53 -10.88
CA THR A 119 -11.65 4.08 -10.94
C THR A 119 -12.76 3.77 -11.95
N ILE A 120 -12.53 2.82 -12.83
CA ILE A 120 -13.48 2.43 -13.89
C ILE A 120 -13.81 0.95 -13.74
N ALA A 121 -15.07 0.66 -13.44
CA ALA A 121 -15.60 -0.68 -13.34
C ALA A 121 -15.75 -1.35 -14.73
N PRO A 122 -15.86 -2.69 -14.82
CA PRO A 122 -16.01 -3.39 -16.10
C PRO A 122 -17.25 -3.02 -16.91
N ASP A 123 -18.30 -2.51 -16.26
CA ASP A 123 -19.51 -2.00 -16.90
C ASP A 123 -19.36 -0.56 -17.44
N GLY A 124 -18.17 0.02 -17.32
CA GLY A 124 -17.85 1.37 -17.78
C GLY A 124 -18.20 2.47 -16.78
N LYS A 125 -18.84 2.16 -15.66
CA LYS A 125 -19.07 3.14 -14.62
C LYS A 125 -17.76 3.62 -14.04
N ALA A 126 -17.62 4.93 -13.89
CA ALA A 126 -16.44 5.56 -13.36
C ALA A 126 -16.77 6.36 -12.09
N THR A 127 -15.90 6.29 -11.12
CA THR A 127 -15.88 7.14 -9.93
C THR A 127 -14.53 7.82 -9.82
N THR A 128 -14.52 9.06 -9.35
CA THR A 128 -13.27 9.76 -9.00
C THR A 128 -13.25 9.96 -7.50
N ASP A 129 -12.22 9.46 -6.85
CA ASP A 129 -12.01 9.57 -5.42
C ASP A 129 -10.80 10.47 -5.16
N GLU A 130 -11.01 11.50 -4.33
CA GLU A 130 -9.94 12.33 -3.80
C GLU A 130 -9.29 11.65 -2.59
N HIS A 131 -7.97 11.77 -2.49
CA HIS A 131 -7.18 11.25 -1.40
C HIS A 131 -6.24 12.31 -0.84
N LYS A 132 -5.96 12.20 0.44
CA LYS A 132 -5.03 13.06 1.16
C LYS A 132 -3.80 12.29 1.64
N ALA A 133 -2.68 12.98 1.71
CA ALA A 133 -1.50 12.45 2.36
C ALA A 133 -1.80 12.03 3.80
N GLY A 134 -1.41 10.81 4.18
CA GLY A 134 -1.74 10.21 5.48
C GLY A 134 -3.09 9.50 5.54
N GLU A 135 -3.92 9.58 4.51
CA GLU A 135 -5.16 8.78 4.43
C GLU A 135 -4.83 7.30 4.33
N ILE A 136 -5.57 6.47 5.06
CA ILE A 136 -5.45 5.02 5.06
C ILE A 136 -6.78 4.41 4.64
N ARG A 137 -6.75 3.50 3.68
CA ARG A 137 -7.91 2.71 3.27
C ARG A 137 -7.64 1.22 3.39
N PHE A 138 -8.60 0.51 3.96
CA PHE A 138 -8.68 -0.94 3.88
C PHE A 138 -9.61 -1.33 2.73
N THR A 139 -9.20 -2.31 1.94
CA THR A 139 -9.99 -2.79 0.80
C THR A 139 -10.06 -4.32 0.78
N GLU A 140 -11.27 -4.82 0.54
CA GLU A 140 -11.52 -6.26 0.39
C GLU A 140 -11.01 -6.78 -0.97
N PRO A 141 -10.72 -8.09 -1.09
CA PRO A 141 -10.44 -8.72 -2.38
C PRO A 141 -11.71 -8.79 -3.26
N ASN A 142 -11.62 -9.46 -4.41
CA ASN A 142 -12.71 -9.62 -5.37
C ASN A 142 -13.12 -8.30 -6.05
N ARG A 143 -12.17 -7.43 -6.30
CA ARG A 143 -12.40 -6.20 -7.04
C ARG A 143 -11.78 -6.30 -8.42
N LEU A 144 -12.57 -5.94 -9.44
CA LEU A 144 -12.13 -5.87 -10.82
C LEU A 144 -12.38 -4.46 -11.35
N HIS A 145 -11.32 -3.76 -11.71
CA HIS A 145 -11.39 -2.40 -12.24
C HIS A 145 -10.10 -2.01 -12.97
N SER A 146 -10.15 -0.90 -13.67
CA SER A 146 -8.98 -0.15 -14.10
C SER A 146 -8.88 1.15 -13.30
N GLU A 147 -7.68 1.72 -13.22
CA GLU A 147 -7.42 2.97 -12.53
C GLU A 147 -6.71 3.95 -13.43
N GLN A 148 -7.05 5.20 -13.29
CA GLN A 148 -6.42 6.30 -14.01
C GLN A 148 -6.07 7.41 -13.03
N TRP A 149 -4.86 7.94 -13.16
CA TRP A 149 -4.50 9.20 -12.53
C TRP A 149 -5.45 10.30 -13.03
N ASP A 150 -6.04 11.08 -12.12
CA ASP A 150 -6.95 12.17 -12.45
C ASP A 150 -6.30 13.52 -12.16
N SER A 151 -5.82 13.73 -10.95
CA SER A 151 -5.18 15.00 -10.56
C SER A 151 -4.16 14.83 -9.43
N GLY A 152 -3.37 15.87 -9.19
CA GLY A 152 -2.37 15.93 -8.12
C GLY A 152 -1.16 15.03 -8.38
N ARG A 153 -0.48 14.63 -7.31
CA ARG A 153 0.54 13.56 -7.34
C ARG A 153 0.01 12.38 -6.57
N MET A 154 -0.27 11.29 -7.24
CA MET A 154 -0.80 10.11 -6.57
C MET A 154 0.29 9.07 -6.30
N SER A 155 0.57 8.86 -5.03
CA SER A 155 1.45 7.78 -4.58
C SER A 155 0.98 7.19 -3.26
N ALA A 156 1.25 5.92 -3.06
CA ALA A 156 0.87 5.18 -1.86
C ALA A 156 1.88 4.07 -1.55
N VAL A 157 1.88 3.60 -0.31
CA VAL A 157 2.34 2.26 0.00
C VAL A 157 1.12 1.36 0.12
N VAL A 158 1.15 0.26 -0.62
CA VAL A 158 0.06 -0.72 -0.65
C VAL A 158 0.56 -2.02 -0.02
N LEU A 159 -0.13 -2.47 1.02
CA LEU A 159 0.14 -3.75 1.67
C LEU A 159 -0.91 -4.75 1.18
N GLU A 160 -0.47 -5.81 0.52
CA GLU A 160 -1.30 -6.99 0.28
C GLU A 160 -1.15 -7.93 1.47
N LEU A 161 -2.25 -8.31 2.09
CA LEU A 161 -2.29 -9.21 3.24
C LEU A 161 -2.44 -10.66 2.74
N LYS A 162 -1.52 -11.54 3.16
CA LYS A 162 -1.49 -12.97 2.77
C LYS A 162 -2.19 -13.87 3.78
#